data_328aa5bd6538b51f4ef7c418cd712274
#
_entry.id   328aa5bd6538b51f4ef7c418cd712274
#
_cell.length_a   1.000
_cell.length_b   1.000
_cell.length_c   1.000
_cell.angle_alpha   90.00
_cell.angle_beta   90.00
_cell.angle_gamma   90.00
#
_symmetry.space_group_name_H-M   'P 1'
#
loop_
_entity.id
_entity.type
_entity.pdbx_description
1 polymer ?
#
loop_
_entity_poly.entity_id
_entity_poly.type
_entity_poly.pdbx_seq_one_letter_code
_entity_poly.pdbx_strand_id
1 'polypeptide(L)'
;LKFIDDLDTGLLPILFTVLLLAFGMSFVAPLIPLIIRDAGATAATIGQIASVYFLSFTLFTPLMGKFVDKLGSKKIILSGLLIYALCVFAMIFANSAWYFYLIRIFQGVGTACLFAPTESAINVLSSPERRSSNMGLYGVVFSVGFAMGPGVGPYLFTWHHAVPFVFGTLFSLAGLLVMLIYYTDVPIPIKTTDIRLREFLSILRVPLFAGLCYAVVEAAIGSFLSLYLDNLGFKGASLGMAFTVFAVGGIVSPFPAGKAADRFGKFPSLYVLGIVLAATTFSFTITTNYFLILFLCFSVGVVAGGLYPIALALIGDLIPPQQMGTANSTFSFLYGVGSVAGPALTGWVIRLFGMNYLFYPMTIASLVFVIFTVMDAKSGRGPRQMKTS
;
A
#
# COMPACT_ATOMS: atom_id res chain seq x y z
N LEU A 1 20.92 0.85 21.56
CA LEU A 1 21.80 1.98 21.29
C LEU A 1 22.86 1.62 20.22
N LYS A 2 23.55 0.50 20.29
CA LYS A 2 24.46 0.02 19.22
C LYS A 2 23.85 -0.01 17.80
N PHE A 3 22.55 -0.23 17.68
CA PHE A 3 21.82 -0.27 16.40
C PHE A 3 21.71 1.13 15.76
N ILE A 4 21.68 2.18 16.57
CA ILE A 4 21.59 3.58 16.10
C ILE A 4 22.98 4.09 15.69
N ASP A 5 24.04 3.66 16.40
CA ASP A 5 25.42 4.01 16.10
C ASP A 5 25.91 3.37 14.79
N ASP A 6 25.25 2.28 14.36
CA ASP A 6 25.53 1.55 13.13
C ASP A 6 24.72 2.04 11.91
N LEU A 7 23.75 2.94 12.10
CA LEU A 7 22.95 3.53 11.00
C LEU A 7 23.80 4.59 10.28
N ASP A 8 23.91 4.44 8.96
CA ASP A 8 24.49 5.47 8.11
C ASP A 8 23.77 6.80 8.39
N THR A 9 24.53 7.82 8.81
CA THR A 9 23.97 9.11 9.27
C THR A 9 23.02 9.78 8.30
N GLY A 10 23.14 9.48 7.00
CA GLY A 10 22.24 9.96 5.96
C GLY A 10 20.83 9.32 5.94
N LEU A 11 20.63 8.14 6.56
CA LEU A 11 19.34 7.44 6.57
C LEU A 11 18.38 7.97 7.64
N LEU A 12 18.88 8.47 8.76
CA LEU A 12 18.05 8.93 9.88
C LEU A 12 17.02 10.00 9.48
N PRO A 13 17.36 11.06 8.73
CA PRO A 13 16.40 12.05 8.29
C PRO A 13 15.29 11.44 7.41
N ILE A 14 15.64 10.49 6.55
CA ILE A 14 14.70 9.79 5.68
C ILE A 14 13.72 8.95 6.52
N LEU A 15 14.23 8.10 7.41
CA LEU A 15 13.42 7.23 8.25
C LEU A 15 12.48 8.03 9.18
N PHE A 16 12.98 9.11 9.77
CA PHE A 16 12.16 9.98 10.61
C PHE A 16 11.07 10.69 9.81
N THR A 17 11.38 11.18 8.61
CA THR A 17 10.40 11.77 7.69
C THR A 17 9.33 10.76 7.28
N VAL A 18 9.73 9.52 6.97
CA VAL A 18 8.81 8.44 6.63
C VAL A 18 7.87 8.10 7.79
N LEU A 19 8.38 8.07 9.02
CA LEU A 19 7.56 7.86 10.22
C LEU A 19 6.50 8.95 10.36
N LEU A 20 6.90 10.23 10.27
CA LEU A 20 6.00 11.38 10.37
C LEU A 20 4.96 11.37 9.26
N LEU A 21 5.39 11.13 8.01
CA LEU A 21 4.49 11.06 6.87
C LEU A 21 3.48 9.92 7.02
N ALA A 22 3.93 8.71 7.35
CA ALA A 22 3.06 7.54 7.52
C ALA A 22 2.04 7.77 8.63
N PHE A 23 2.45 8.37 9.73
CA PHE A 23 1.57 8.75 10.82
C PHE A 23 0.53 9.79 10.35
N GLY A 24 0.96 10.86 9.69
CA GLY A 24 0.06 11.88 9.12
C GLY A 24 -0.91 11.32 8.09
N MET A 25 -0.45 10.41 7.21
CA MET A 25 -1.29 9.72 6.23
C MET A 25 -2.39 8.90 6.91
N SER A 26 -2.03 8.17 7.94
CA SER A 26 -2.92 7.22 8.62
C SER A 26 -4.00 7.89 9.47
N PHE A 27 -3.79 9.11 9.94
CA PHE A 27 -4.83 9.93 10.58
C PHE A 27 -6.01 10.21 9.68
N VAL A 28 -5.73 10.46 8.41
CA VAL A 28 -6.69 10.95 7.43
C VAL A 28 -7.31 9.81 6.61
N ALA A 29 -6.55 8.74 6.39
CA ALA A 29 -6.95 7.66 5.49
C ALA A 29 -8.37 7.09 5.76
N PRO A 30 -8.77 6.75 7.00
CA PRO A 30 -10.12 6.23 7.28
C PRO A 30 -11.23 7.26 7.10
N LEU A 31 -10.92 8.55 7.11
CA LEU A 31 -11.88 9.64 7.07
C LEU A 31 -12.22 10.08 5.65
N ILE A 32 -11.32 9.87 4.70
CA ILE A 32 -11.50 10.34 3.32
C ILE A 32 -12.79 9.82 2.69
N PRO A 33 -13.12 8.52 2.74
CA PRO A 33 -14.38 8.03 2.17
C PRO A 33 -15.62 8.64 2.85
N LEU A 34 -15.54 8.90 4.15
CA LEU A 34 -16.65 9.50 4.93
C LEU A 34 -16.91 10.94 4.48
N ILE A 35 -15.88 11.79 4.41
CA ILE A 35 -16.05 13.18 3.98
C ILE A 35 -16.49 13.29 2.51
N ILE A 36 -16.06 12.38 1.65
CA ILE A 36 -16.52 12.33 0.26
C ILE A 36 -18.01 11.94 0.19
N ARG A 37 -18.44 10.98 1.01
CA ARG A 37 -19.86 10.63 1.14
C ARG A 37 -20.68 11.81 1.67
N ASP A 38 -20.19 12.48 2.71
CA ASP A 38 -20.87 13.61 3.35
C ASP A 38 -20.98 14.83 2.41
N ALA A 39 -20.09 14.93 1.41
CA ALA A 39 -20.19 15.85 0.28
C ALA A 39 -21.21 15.38 -0.81
N GLY A 40 -22.02 14.37 -0.53
CA GLY A 40 -23.11 13.90 -1.41
C GLY A 40 -22.67 12.89 -2.50
N ALA A 41 -21.45 12.35 -2.42
CA ALA A 41 -20.96 11.41 -3.43
C ALA A 41 -21.57 10.00 -3.26
N THR A 42 -21.85 9.35 -4.39
CA THR A 42 -22.26 7.94 -4.40
C THR A 42 -21.07 7.01 -4.12
N ALA A 43 -21.34 5.76 -3.73
CA ALA A 43 -20.28 4.75 -3.54
C ALA A 43 -19.41 4.56 -4.81
N ALA A 44 -20.04 4.59 -5.99
CA ALA A 44 -19.29 4.53 -7.25
C ALA A 44 -18.34 5.73 -7.41
N THR A 45 -18.80 6.94 -7.08
CA THR A 45 -17.98 8.16 -7.10
C THR A 45 -16.83 8.09 -6.11
N ILE A 46 -17.06 7.57 -4.90
CA ILE A 46 -16.03 7.36 -3.88
C ILE A 46 -14.96 6.39 -4.39
N GLY A 47 -15.38 5.27 -4.98
CA GLY A 47 -14.47 4.31 -5.59
C GLY A 47 -13.64 4.91 -6.74
N GLN A 48 -14.26 5.70 -7.61
CA GLN A 48 -13.57 6.41 -8.69
C GLN A 48 -12.55 7.42 -8.17
N ILE A 49 -12.90 8.21 -7.15
CA ILE A 49 -11.99 9.18 -6.51
C ILE A 49 -10.79 8.46 -5.88
N ALA A 50 -10.99 7.32 -5.22
CA ALA A 50 -9.92 6.49 -4.70
C ALA A 50 -9.05 5.92 -5.84
N SER A 51 -9.67 5.42 -6.91
CA SER A 51 -8.97 4.88 -8.08
C SER A 51 -8.12 5.93 -8.80
N VAL A 52 -8.60 7.16 -8.89
CA VAL A 52 -7.84 8.28 -9.50
C VAL A 52 -6.57 8.60 -8.72
N TYR A 53 -6.59 8.51 -7.39
CA TYR A 53 -5.36 8.63 -6.58
C TYR A 53 -4.33 7.55 -6.95
N PHE A 54 -4.74 6.29 -6.96
CA PHE A 54 -3.84 5.18 -7.30
C PHE A 54 -3.38 5.24 -8.76
N LEU A 55 -4.25 5.66 -9.68
CA LEU A 55 -3.90 5.87 -11.09
C LEU A 55 -2.82 6.93 -11.24
N SER A 56 -3.00 8.09 -10.60
CA SER A 56 -2.01 9.17 -10.61
C SER A 56 -0.69 8.70 -10.01
N PHE A 57 -0.72 8.04 -8.85
CA PHE A 57 0.46 7.46 -8.24
C PHE A 57 1.19 6.50 -9.20
N THR A 58 0.46 5.54 -9.78
CA THR A 58 1.03 4.50 -10.67
C THR A 58 1.62 5.10 -11.94
N LEU A 59 0.95 6.07 -12.57
CA LEU A 59 1.42 6.69 -13.80
C LEU A 59 2.62 7.60 -13.59
N PHE A 60 2.66 8.32 -12.47
CA PHE A 60 3.74 9.28 -12.19
C PHE A 60 4.98 8.64 -11.55
N THR A 61 4.86 7.51 -10.86
CA THR A 61 6.00 6.83 -10.22
C THR A 61 7.17 6.56 -11.17
N PRO A 62 6.98 6.01 -12.40
CA PRO A 62 8.10 5.81 -13.34
C PRO A 62 8.73 7.11 -13.84
N LEU A 63 7.96 8.21 -13.86
CA LEU A 63 8.47 9.52 -14.29
C LEU A 63 9.38 10.14 -13.23
N MET A 64 9.14 9.82 -11.93
CA MET A 64 9.92 10.39 -10.83
C MET A 64 11.39 9.99 -10.91
N GLY A 65 11.71 8.80 -11.42
CA GLY A 65 13.09 8.42 -11.70
C GLY A 65 13.81 9.44 -12.60
N LYS A 66 13.19 9.80 -13.72
CA LYS A 66 13.76 10.78 -14.68
C LYS A 66 13.88 12.19 -14.08
N PHE A 67 12.96 12.57 -13.20
CA PHE A 67 13.03 13.87 -12.52
C PHE A 67 14.11 13.88 -11.44
N VAL A 68 14.31 12.78 -10.72
CA VAL A 68 15.39 12.63 -9.76
C VAL A 68 16.76 12.77 -10.41
N ASP A 69 16.96 12.20 -11.61
CA ASP A 69 18.22 12.33 -12.35
C ASP A 69 18.54 13.79 -12.71
N LYS A 70 17.51 14.60 -12.97
CA LYS A 70 17.69 15.99 -13.39
C LYS A 70 17.75 16.98 -12.24
N LEU A 71 16.96 16.76 -11.20
CA LEU A 71 16.71 17.73 -10.13
C LEU A 71 17.29 17.31 -8.78
N GLY A 72 17.73 16.07 -8.65
CA GLY A 72 18.15 15.44 -7.38
C GLY A 72 16.98 14.88 -6.57
N SER A 73 17.27 13.90 -5.72
CA SER A 73 16.25 13.23 -4.88
C SER A 73 15.64 14.18 -3.86
N LYS A 74 16.44 15.06 -3.26
CA LYS A 74 15.99 16.03 -2.23
C LYS A 74 14.84 16.90 -2.73
N LYS A 75 15.01 17.53 -3.89
CA LYS A 75 14.01 18.46 -4.44
C LYS A 75 12.69 17.75 -4.74
N ILE A 76 12.76 16.53 -5.27
CA ILE A 76 11.57 15.74 -5.60
C ILE A 76 10.83 15.32 -4.33
N ILE A 77 11.53 14.83 -3.31
CA ILE A 77 10.93 14.44 -2.01
C ILE A 77 10.30 15.66 -1.33
N LEU A 78 10.99 16.81 -1.30
CA LEU A 78 10.45 18.04 -0.72
C LEU A 78 9.19 18.51 -1.44
N SER A 79 9.18 18.49 -2.78
CA SER A 79 7.97 18.82 -3.56
C SER A 79 6.83 17.84 -3.28
N GLY A 80 7.12 16.55 -3.13
CA GLY A 80 6.15 15.53 -2.75
C GLY A 80 5.51 15.78 -1.39
N LEU A 81 6.34 16.08 -0.37
CA LEU A 81 5.86 16.41 0.98
C LEU A 81 4.98 17.65 0.98
N LEU A 82 5.38 18.70 0.24
CA LEU A 82 4.60 19.93 0.14
C LEU A 82 3.27 19.70 -0.58
N ILE A 83 3.27 19.03 -1.73
CA ILE A 83 2.06 18.69 -2.48
C ILE A 83 1.12 17.87 -1.60
N TYR A 84 1.65 16.84 -0.92
CA TYR A 84 0.86 15.99 -0.03
C TYR A 84 0.23 16.80 1.10
N ALA A 85 1.01 17.65 1.78
CA ALA A 85 0.54 18.52 2.88
C ALA A 85 -0.58 19.45 2.40
N LEU A 86 -0.38 20.12 1.25
CA LEU A 86 -1.39 21.02 0.66
C LEU A 86 -2.68 20.26 0.29
N CYS A 87 -2.56 19.05 -0.25
CA CYS A 87 -3.71 18.21 -0.57
C CYS A 87 -4.50 17.81 0.68
N VAL A 88 -3.82 17.39 1.74
CA VAL A 88 -4.48 17.04 3.02
C VAL A 88 -5.17 18.27 3.62
N PHE A 89 -4.52 19.42 3.62
CA PHE A 89 -5.11 20.67 4.09
C PHE A 89 -6.32 21.10 3.27
N ALA A 90 -6.24 20.99 1.94
CA ALA A 90 -7.32 21.34 1.03
C ALA A 90 -8.59 20.49 1.25
N MET A 91 -8.47 19.26 1.77
CA MET A 91 -9.63 18.41 2.08
C MET A 91 -10.56 19.02 3.12
N ILE A 92 -10.06 19.91 3.99
CA ILE A 92 -10.89 20.63 5.00
C ILE A 92 -11.97 21.49 4.33
N PHE A 93 -11.66 22.05 3.15
CA PHE A 93 -12.53 22.97 2.42
C PHE A 93 -13.30 22.30 1.28
N ALA A 94 -13.04 21.02 1.03
CA ALA A 94 -13.66 20.30 -0.06
C ALA A 94 -15.13 19.97 0.27
N ASN A 95 -16.05 20.52 -0.52
CA ASN A 95 -17.49 20.39 -0.32
C ASN A 95 -18.24 19.72 -1.49
N SER A 96 -17.52 19.28 -2.51
CA SER A 96 -18.09 18.55 -3.64
C SER A 96 -17.13 17.48 -4.17
N ALA A 97 -17.70 16.45 -4.81
CA ALA A 97 -16.93 15.34 -5.39
C ALA A 97 -15.83 15.81 -6.36
N TRP A 98 -16.07 16.90 -7.11
CA TRP A 98 -15.11 17.45 -8.07
C TRP A 98 -13.80 17.92 -7.41
N TYR A 99 -13.90 18.60 -6.26
CA TYR A 99 -12.72 19.01 -5.51
C TYR A 99 -11.90 17.79 -5.04
N PHE A 100 -12.58 16.72 -4.60
CA PHE A 100 -11.89 15.50 -4.20
C PHE A 100 -11.16 14.82 -5.37
N TYR A 101 -11.72 14.83 -6.59
CA TYR A 101 -11.01 14.33 -7.77
C TYR A 101 -9.70 15.09 -7.98
N LEU A 102 -9.72 16.41 -7.98
CA LEU A 102 -8.53 17.25 -8.15
C LEU A 102 -7.51 17.01 -7.05
N ILE A 103 -7.94 17.05 -5.79
CA ILE A 103 -7.07 16.82 -4.64
C ILE A 103 -6.41 15.44 -4.74
N ARG A 104 -7.14 14.40 -5.10
CA ARG A 104 -6.63 13.02 -5.19
C ARG A 104 -5.68 12.82 -6.36
N ILE A 105 -5.87 13.52 -7.48
CA ILE A 105 -4.89 13.53 -8.58
C ILE A 105 -3.55 14.07 -8.07
N PHE A 106 -3.55 15.27 -7.49
CA PHE A 106 -2.33 15.91 -6.99
C PHE A 106 -1.71 15.13 -5.82
N GLN A 107 -2.53 14.57 -4.93
CA GLN A 107 -2.06 13.73 -3.84
C GLN A 107 -1.36 12.46 -4.35
N GLY A 108 -1.87 11.82 -5.41
CA GLY A 108 -1.22 10.68 -6.07
C GLY A 108 0.13 11.06 -6.67
N VAL A 109 0.22 12.22 -7.33
CA VAL A 109 1.50 12.78 -7.82
C VAL A 109 2.46 13.04 -6.66
N GLY A 110 2.00 13.70 -5.59
CA GLY A 110 2.80 13.95 -4.39
C GLY A 110 3.34 12.65 -3.80
N THR A 111 2.51 11.63 -3.71
CA THR A 111 2.89 10.30 -3.21
C THR A 111 3.95 9.64 -4.12
N ALA A 112 3.84 9.76 -5.44
CA ALA A 112 4.86 9.27 -6.37
C ALA A 112 6.22 9.97 -6.17
N CYS A 113 6.20 11.29 -5.90
CA CYS A 113 7.40 12.06 -5.55
C CYS A 113 8.02 11.64 -4.21
N LEU A 114 7.28 10.94 -3.36
CA LEU A 114 7.77 10.51 -2.05
C LEU A 114 8.36 9.10 -2.08
N PHE A 115 7.60 8.10 -2.51
CA PHE A 115 7.98 6.70 -2.32
C PHE A 115 9.19 6.30 -3.17
N ALA A 116 9.10 6.41 -4.50
CA ALA A 116 10.17 5.93 -5.38
C ALA A 116 11.52 6.65 -5.18
N PRO A 117 11.58 8.00 -5.04
CA PRO A 117 12.84 8.69 -4.74
C PRO A 117 13.41 8.36 -3.37
N THR A 118 12.55 8.16 -2.35
CA THR A 118 12.96 7.78 -1.00
C THR A 118 13.59 6.39 -0.97
N GLU A 119 12.94 5.40 -1.59
CA GLU A 119 13.46 4.03 -1.71
C GLU A 119 14.78 4.00 -2.49
N SER A 120 14.89 4.79 -3.54
CA SER A 120 16.12 4.93 -4.32
C SER A 120 17.23 5.56 -3.49
N ALA A 121 16.93 6.60 -2.71
CA ALA A 121 17.91 7.25 -1.82
C ALA A 121 18.41 6.28 -0.73
N ILE A 122 17.54 5.50 -0.11
CA ILE A 122 17.92 4.45 0.86
C ILE A 122 18.86 3.42 0.21
N ASN A 123 18.54 2.98 -1.01
CA ASN A 123 19.37 2.01 -1.72
C ASN A 123 20.78 2.54 -2.04
N VAL A 124 20.90 3.83 -2.37
CA VAL A 124 22.20 4.46 -2.67
C VAL A 124 23.02 4.73 -1.40
N LEU A 125 22.36 5.19 -0.33
CA LEU A 125 23.00 5.46 0.95
C LEU A 125 23.42 4.18 1.70
N SER A 126 22.85 3.04 1.35
CA SER A 126 23.14 1.77 2.01
C SER A 126 24.30 1.04 1.37
N SER A 127 25.22 0.52 2.21
CA SER A 127 26.24 -0.42 1.74
C SER A 127 25.58 -1.68 1.16
N PRO A 128 26.21 -2.38 0.20
CA PRO A 128 25.65 -3.57 -0.43
C PRO A 128 25.15 -4.63 0.58
N GLU A 129 25.88 -4.80 1.70
CA GLU A 129 25.61 -5.78 2.74
C GLU A 129 24.40 -5.40 3.60
N ARG A 130 24.12 -4.10 3.76
CA ARG A 130 23.04 -3.56 4.61
C ARG A 130 21.81 -3.12 3.84
N ARG A 131 21.85 -3.10 2.51
CA ARG A 131 20.76 -2.59 1.66
C ARG A 131 19.41 -3.25 1.96
N SER A 132 19.37 -4.57 2.05
CA SER A 132 18.15 -5.31 2.38
C SER A 132 17.65 -5.02 3.79
N SER A 133 18.57 -4.89 4.76
CA SER A 133 18.22 -4.56 6.15
C SER A 133 17.64 -3.15 6.27
N ASN A 134 18.24 -2.17 5.59
CA ASN A 134 17.80 -0.77 5.62
C ASN A 134 16.44 -0.59 4.91
N MET A 135 16.20 -1.31 3.80
CA MET A 135 14.88 -1.36 3.16
C MET A 135 13.84 -2.04 4.05
N GLY A 136 14.23 -3.10 4.77
CA GLY A 136 13.37 -3.73 5.78
C GLY A 136 13.01 -2.75 6.91
N LEU A 137 13.99 -1.99 7.41
CA LEU A 137 13.79 -0.97 8.43
C LEU A 137 12.84 0.14 7.95
N TYR A 138 13.01 0.61 6.70
CA TYR A 138 12.06 1.54 6.07
C TYR A 138 10.62 1.01 6.09
N GLY A 139 10.42 -0.26 5.71
CA GLY A 139 9.10 -0.89 5.75
C GLY A 139 8.52 -0.97 7.17
N VAL A 140 9.34 -1.32 8.16
CA VAL A 140 8.92 -1.36 9.58
C VAL A 140 8.54 0.04 10.07
N VAL A 141 9.38 1.04 9.81
CA VAL A 141 9.13 2.44 10.22
C VAL A 141 7.85 2.98 9.60
N PHE A 142 7.63 2.74 8.30
CA PHE A 142 6.39 3.10 7.62
C PHE A 142 5.18 2.42 8.26
N SER A 143 5.26 1.10 8.48
CA SER A 143 4.17 0.31 9.06
C SER A 143 3.83 0.74 10.48
N VAL A 144 4.83 1.02 11.32
CA VAL A 144 4.64 1.52 12.68
C VAL A 144 3.95 2.89 12.65
N GLY A 145 4.44 3.82 11.82
CA GLY A 145 3.81 5.14 11.65
C GLY A 145 2.35 5.00 11.17
N PHE A 146 2.12 4.14 10.18
CA PHE A 146 0.79 3.94 9.63
C PHE A 146 -0.19 3.26 10.61
N ALA A 147 0.29 2.38 11.49
CA ALA A 147 -0.57 1.70 12.48
C ALA A 147 -1.08 2.61 13.60
N MET A 148 -0.35 3.68 13.91
CA MET A 148 -0.66 4.57 15.05
C MET A 148 -1.81 5.55 14.78
N GLY A 149 -1.97 5.98 13.54
CA GLY A 149 -2.91 7.06 13.19
C GLY A 149 -4.38 6.66 13.13
N PRO A 150 -4.77 5.49 12.62
CA PRO A 150 -6.19 5.17 12.40
C PRO A 150 -7.01 5.11 13.68
N GLY A 151 -6.41 4.73 14.81
CA GLY A 151 -7.08 4.74 16.12
C GLY A 151 -7.36 6.16 16.63
N VAL A 152 -6.53 7.12 16.27
CA VAL A 152 -6.59 8.49 16.77
C VAL A 152 -7.37 9.43 15.83
N GLY A 153 -7.17 9.31 14.52
CA GLY A 153 -7.78 10.19 13.52
C GLY A 153 -9.31 10.26 13.61
N PRO A 154 -10.04 9.14 13.55
CA PRO A 154 -11.50 9.12 13.68
C PRO A 154 -11.99 9.60 15.05
N TYR A 155 -11.22 9.40 16.13
CA TYR A 155 -11.54 9.95 17.44
C TYR A 155 -11.45 11.48 17.44
N LEU A 156 -10.37 12.05 16.92
CA LEU A 156 -10.21 13.51 16.78
C LEU A 156 -11.28 14.12 15.86
N PHE A 157 -11.71 13.41 14.85
CA PHE A 157 -12.78 13.84 13.96
C PHE A 157 -14.12 14.07 14.68
N THR A 158 -14.38 13.34 15.78
CA THR A 158 -15.58 13.56 16.58
C THR A 158 -15.57 14.90 17.35
N TRP A 159 -14.39 15.48 17.60
CA TRP A 159 -14.28 16.79 18.24
C TRP A 159 -14.52 17.92 17.23
N HIS A 160 -13.81 17.84 16.12
CA HIS A 160 -13.99 18.77 15.00
C HIS A 160 -13.45 18.15 13.72
N HIS A 161 -14.23 18.25 12.64
CA HIS A 161 -13.91 17.58 11.36
C HIS A 161 -12.56 17.99 10.74
N ALA A 162 -12.07 19.21 11.00
CA ALA A 162 -10.80 19.69 10.47
C ALA A 162 -9.56 19.16 11.22
N VAL A 163 -9.71 18.77 12.50
CA VAL A 163 -8.56 18.45 13.38
C VAL A 163 -7.64 17.36 12.82
N PRO A 164 -8.14 16.19 12.35
CA PRO A 164 -7.25 15.16 11.80
C PRO A 164 -6.47 15.62 10.57
N PHE A 165 -7.10 16.45 9.73
CA PHE A 165 -6.46 16.98 8.51
C PHE A 165 -5.39 18.02 8.84
N VAL A 166 -5.62 18.87 9.85
CA VAL A 166 -4.60 19.79 10.36
C VAL A 166 -3.40 19.02 10.89
N PHE A 167 -3.62 18.00 11.73
CA PHE A 167 -2.52 17.16 12.22
C PHE A 167 -1.79 16.42 11.08
N GLY A 168 -2.51 15.83 10.14
CA GLY A 168 -1.91 15.18 8.96
C GLY A 168 -1.04 16.15 8.15
N THR A 169 -1.50 17.40 8.00
CA THR A 169 -0.73 18.47 7.34
C THR A 169 0.52 18.81 8.13
N LEU A 170 0.39 19.02 9.44
CA LEU A 170 1.52 19.38 10.33
C LEU A 170 2.59 18.29 10.35
N PHE A 171 2.22 17.01 10.39
CA PHE A 171 3.18 15.91 10.31
C PHE A 171 3.91 15.86 8.95
N SER A 172 3.20 16.12 7.86
CA SER A 172 3.82 16.20 6.53
C SER A 172 4.78 17.39 6.43
N LEU A 173 4.42 18.55 6.97
CA LEU A 173 5.28 19.73 7.03
C LEU A 173 6.47 19.53 7.98
N ALA A 174 6.30 18.83 9.10
CA ALA A 174 7.39 18.47 9.99
C ALA A 174 8.40 17.57 9.28
N GLY A 175 7.93 16.55 8.52
CA GLY A 175 8.76 15.73 7.65
C GLY A 175 9.49 16.56 6.59
N LEU A 176 8.82 17.54 5.98
CA LEU A 176 9.44 18.46 5.03
C LEU A 176 10.57 19.27 5.67
N LEU A 177 10.38 19.79 6.87
CA LEU A 177 11.41 20.52 7.61
C LEU A 177 12.61 19.64 7.95
N VAL A 178 12.37 18.40 8.41
CA VAL A 178 13.44 17.43 8.68
C VAL A 178 14.26 17.16 7.41
N MET A 179 13.61 16.88 6.27
CA MET A 179 14.30 16.64 5.00
C MET A 179 15.03 17.89 4.51
N LEU A 180 14.46 19.07 4.68
CA LEU A 180 15.07 20.33 4.25
C LEU A 180 16.38 20.59 5.02
N ILE A 181 16.37 20.38 6.33
CA ILE A 181 17.48 20.75 7.23
C ILE A 181 18.58 19.65 7.22
N TYR A 182 18.19 18.39 7.36
CA TYR A 182 19.12 17.30 7.69
C TYR A 182 19.48 16.38 6.52
N TYR A 183 18.68 16.36 5.43
CA TYR A 183 18.99 15.48 4.31
C TYR A 183 19.90 16.16 3.29
N THR A 184 20.99 15.48 2.95
CA THR A 184 21.90 15.88 1.86
C THR A 184 21.57 15.08 0.61
N ASP A 185 21.50 15.76 -0.54
CA ASP A 185 21.14 15.14 -1.81
C ASP A 185 22.18 14.11 -2.24
N VAL A 186 21.72 12.99 -2.79
CA VAL A 186 22.55 11.89 -3.24
C VAL A 186 22.27 11.63 -4.72
N PRO A 187 23.29 11.62 -5.59
CA PRO A 187 23.10 11.27 -7.01
C PRO A 187 22.64 9.81 -7.12
N ILE A 188 21.50 9.59 -7.77
CA ILE A 188 20.91 8.27 -7.96
C ILE A 188 21.17 7.83 -9.41
N PRO A 189 22.07 6.86 -9.68
CA PRO A 189 22.28 6.33 -11.01
C PRO A 189 21.14 5.39 -11.40
N ILE A 190 20.41 5.71 -12.49
CA ILE A 190 19.39 4.81 -13.04
C ILE A 190 20.02 3.97 -14.15
N LYS A 191 19.96 2.65 -13.97
CA LYS A 191 20.22 1.68 -15.04
C LYS A 191 18.86 1.18 -15.55
N THR A 192 18.48 1.63 -16.76
CA THR A 192 17.39 1.02 -17.52
C THR A 192 17.92 -0.19 -18.27
N THR A 193 17.33 -1.35 -18.03
CA THR A 193 17.61 -2.57 -18.80
C THR A 193 16.39 -2.88 -19.67
N ASP A 194 16.57 -2.92 -20.99
CA ASP A 194 15.53 -3.35 -21.93
C ASP A 194 15.34 -4.86 -21.86
N ILE A 195 14.15 -5.27 -21.46
CA ILE A 195 13.78 -6.70 -21.39
C ILE A 195 12.43 -6.94 -22.05
N ARG A 196 12.28 -8.09 -22.71
CA ARG A 196 11.05 -8.48 -23.39
C ARG A 196 9.95 -8.80 -22.36
N LEU A 197 9.01 -7.86 -22.18
CA LEU A 197 7.91 -7.94 -21.21
C LEU A 197 7.12 -9.26 -21.28
N ARG A 198 6.93 -9.82 -22.47
CA ARG A 198 6.15 -11.05 -22.67
C ARG A 198 6.74 -12.29 -22.00
N GLU A 199 8.07 -12.42 -21.99
CA GLU A 199 8.76 -13.54 -21.34
C GLU A 199 8.62 -13.45 -19.82
N PHE A 200 8.78 -12.25 -19.28
CA PHE A 200 8.56 -11.96 -17.85
C PHE A 200 7.16 -12.32 -17.38
N LEU A 201 6.14 -11.89 -18.13
CA LEU A 201 4.75 -12.18 -17.77
C LEU A 201 4.45 -13.68 -17.71
N SER A 202 5.13 -14.50 -18.52
CA SER A 202 4.93 -15.95 -18.52
C SER A 202 5.59 -16.67 -17.33
N ILE A 203 6.76 -16.18 -16.88
CA ILE A 203 7.54 -16.76 -15.78
C ILE A 203 6.98 -16.29 -14.43
N LEU A 204 6.65 -15.00 -14.34
CA LEU A 204 6.26 -14.36 -13.10
C LEU A 204 4.74 -14.33 -12.86
N ARG A 205 3.95 -15.00 -13.68
CA ARG A 205 2.47 -14.89 -13.64
C ARG A 205 1.87 -15.12 -12.25
N VAL A 206 2.36 -16.07 -11.45
CA VAL A 206 1.81 -16.34 -10.11
C VAL A 206 2.13 -15.22 -9.14
N PRO A 207 3.39 -14.79 -8.93
CA PRO A 207 3.67 -13.67 -8.04
C PRO A 207 3.07 -12.35 -8.53
N LEU A 208 3.02 -12.10 -9.84
CA LEU A 208 2.38 -10.92 -10.41
C LEU A 208 0.88 -10.90 -10.14
N PHE A 209 0.21 -12.03 -10.28
CA PHE A 209 -1.22 -12.14 -10.02
C PHE A 209 -1.54 -12.09 -8.52
N ALA A 210 -0.63 -12.60 -7.66
CA ALA A 210 -0.71 -12.44 -6.21
C ALA A 210 -0.67 -10.96 -5.82
N GLY A 211 0.28 -10.19 -6.38
CA GLY A 211 0.39 -8.74 -6.15
C GLY A 211 -0.85 -7.97 -6.62
N LEU A 212 -1.39 -8.29 -7.80
CA LEU A 212 -2.60 -7.68 -8.33
C LEU A 212 -3.82 -7.99 -7.45
N CYS A 213 -4.02 -9.25 -7.07
CA CYS A 213 -5.13 -9.67 -6.20
C CYS A 213 -5.06 -8.98 -4.83
N TYR A 214 -3.87 -8.98 -4.22
CA TYR A 214 -3.65 -8.31 -2.95
C TYR A 214 -3.97 -6.82 -3.04
N ALA A 215 -3.51 -6.14 -4.09
CA ALA A 215 -3.74 -4.72 -4.29
C ALA A 215 -5.23 -4.37 -4.48
N VAL A 216 -5.99 -5.22 -5.16
CA VAL A 216 -7.47 -5.09 -5.26
C VAL A 216 -8.10 -5.10 -3.86
N VAL A 217 -7.71 -6.05 -3.02
CA VAL A 217 -8.29 -6.21 -1.67
C VAL A 217 -7.86 -5.05 -0.76
N GLU A 218 -6.57 -4.74 -0.72
CA GLU A 218 -6.02 -3.69 0.13
C GLU A 218 -6.62 -2.31 -0.19
N ALA A 219 -6.61 -1.93 -1.47
CA ALA A 219 -7.13 -0.64 -1.90
C ALA A 219 -8.65 -0.52 -1.70
N ALA A 220 -9.41 -1.61 -1.90
CA ALA A 220 -10.84 -1.62 -1.66
C ALA A 220 -11.17 -1.52 -0.16
N ILE A 221 -10.46 -2.25 0.70
CA ILE A 221 -10.59 -2.15 2.17
C ILE A 221 -10.24 -0.72 2.62
N GLY A 222 -9.10 -0.18 2.19
CA GLY A 222 -8.70 1.19 2.53
C GLY A 222 -9.71 2.25 2.11
N SER A 223 -10.48 1.99 1.03
CA SER A 223 -11.46 2.94 0.49
C SER A 223 -12.86 2.79 1.05
N PHE A 224 -13.25 1.62 1.56
CA PHE A 224 -14.65 1.35 1.91
C PHE A 224 -14.87 0.78 3.32
N LEU A 225 -13.83 0.31 4.02
CA LEU A 225 -14.00 -0.27 5.36
C LEU A 225 -14.62 0.74 6.34
N SER A 226 -14.23 2.02 6.28
CA SER A 226 -14.80 3.07 7.13
C SER A 226 -16.29 3.29 6.86
N LEU A 227 -16.71 3.27 5.59
CA LEU A 227 -18.11 3.38 5.21
C LEU A 227 -18.93 2.16 5.66
N TYR A 228 -18.36 0.97 5.56
CA TYR A 228 -18.97 -0.27 6.05
C TYR A 228 -19.20 -0.22 7.55
N LEU A 229 -18.17 0.17 8.31
CA LEU A 229 -18.23 0.27 9.77
C LEU A 229 -19.22 1.38 10.22
N ASP A 230 -19.21 2.53 9.54
CA ASP A 230 -20.16 3.62 9.85
C ASP A 230 -21.61 3.21 9.55
N ASN A 231 -21.84 2.44 8.46
CA ASN A 231 -23.15 1.88 8.14
C ASN A 231 -23.65 0.87 9.19
N LEU A 232 -22.73 0.17 9.89
CA LEU A 232 -23.05 -0.69 11.03
C LEU A 232 -23.18 0.08 12.35
N GLY A 233 -23.00 1.41 12.36
CA GLY A 233 -23.12 2.27 13.52
C GLY A 233 -21.80 2.45 14.33
N PHE A 234 -20.68 1.91 13.87
CA PHE A 234 -19.38 2.08 14.52
C PHE A 234 -18.73 3.40 14.11
N LYS A 235 -18.39 4.24 15.09
CA LYS A 235 -17.85 5.61 14.89
C LYS A 235 -16.63 5.86 15.77
N GLY A 236 -15.90 6.94 15.49
CA GLY A 236 -14.78 7.39 16.31
C GLY A 236 -13.73 6.30 16.54
N ALA A 237 -13.41 6.05 17.79
CA ALA A 237 -12.36 5.09 18.17
C ALA A 237 -12.65 3.65 17.72
N SER A 238 -13.91 3.21 17.71
CA SER A 238 -14.26 1.84 17.27
C SER A 238 -14.02 1.65 15.77
N LEU A 239 -14.29 2.66 14.94
CA LEU A 239 -13.94 2.64 13.53
C LEU A 239 -12.42 2.61 13.34
N GLY A 240 -11.69 3.46 14.05
CA GLY A 240 -10.23 3.53 13.97
C GLY A 240 -9.55 2.24 14.43
N MET A 241 -10.08 1.55 15.45
CA MET A 241 -9.54 0.29 15.96
C MET A 241 -9.46 -0.80 14.90
N ALA A 242 -10.44 -0.88 13.98
CA ALA A 242 -10.42 -1.86 12.90
C ALA A 242 -9.21 -1.68 11.96
N PHE A 243 -8.86 -0.44 11.63
CA PHE A 243 -7.67 -0.14 10.84
C PHE A 243 -6.37 -0.38 11.61
N THR A 244 -6.35 -0.05 12.90
CA THR A 244 -5.20 -0.34 13.77
C THR A 244 -4.94 -1.84 13.86
N VAL A 245 -5.97 -2.64 14.07
CA VAL A 245 -5.88 -4.10 14.17
C VAL A 245 -5.44 -4.71 12.83
N PHE A 246 -5.94 -4.18 11.70
CA PHE A 246 -5.48 -4.55 10.36
C PHE A 246 -3.97 -4.28 10.20
N ALA A 247 -3.51 -3.09 10.57
CA ALA A 247 -2.10 -2.73 10.47
C ALA A 247 -1.20 -3.58 11.38
N VAL A 248 -1.65 -3.88 12.60
CA VAL A 248 -0.94 -4.80 13.52
C VAL A 248 -0.79 -6.18 12.91
N GLY A 249 -1.84 -6.73 12.28
CA GLY A 249 -1.75 -7.99 11.53
C GLY A 249 -0.66 -7.95 10.47
N GLY A 250 -0.59 -6.87 9.70
CA GLY A 250 0.43 -6.64 8.67
C GLY A 250 1.85 -6.55 9.21
N ILE A 251 2.04 -5.99 10.40
CA ILE A 251 3.35 -5.85 11.04
C ILE A 251 3.86 -7.18 11.60
N VAL A 252 3.00 -7.96 12.23
CA VAL A 252 3.44 -9.18 12.92
C VAL A 252 3.63 -10.38 11.99
N SER A 253 3.03 -10.36 10.80
CA SER A 253 2.96 -11.53 9.92
C SER A 253 4.19 -11.77 9.02
N PRO A 254 4.97 -10.78 8.54
CA PRO A 254 6.03 -11.02 7.56
C PRO A 254 7.05 -12.07 8.00
N PHE A 255 7.46 -12.04 9.26
CA PHE A 255 8.44 -12.98 9.78
C PHE A 255 7.93 -14.42 9.89
N PRO A 256 6.78 -14.72 10.54
CA PRO A 256 6.26 -16.09 10.57
C PRO A 256 5.83 -16.58 9.17
N ALA A 257 5.27 -15.71 8.34
CA ALA A 257 4.89 -16.07 6.97
C ALA A 257 6.12 -16.39 6.09
N GLY A 258 7.19 -15.60 6.22
CA GLY A 258 8.47 -15.87 5.55
C GLY A 258 9.07 -17.22 5.97
N LYS A 259 9.14 -17.51 7.28
CA LYS A 259 9.61 -18.82 7.79
C LYS A 259 8.75 -19.97 7.28
N ALA A 260 7.43 -19.80 7.25
CA ALA A 260 6.54 -20.81 6.69
C ALA A 260 6.81 -21.03 5.19
N ALA A 261 7.02 -19.96 4.43
CA ALA A 261 7.34 -20.02 3.02
C ALA A 261 8.70 -20.67 2.74
N ASP A 262 9.70 -20.43 3.59
CA ASP A 262 11.01 -21.10 3.49
C ASP A 262 10.91 -22.61 3.79
N ARG A 263 10.05 -22.99 4.77
CA ARG A 263 9.89 -24.41 5.17
C ARG A 263 9.00 -25.20 4.23
N PHE A 264 7.88 -24.64 3.81
CA PHE A 264 6.83 -25.35 3.03
C PHE A 264 6.88 -25.02 1.53
N GLY A 265 7.70 -24.04 1.14
CA GLY A 265 7.79 -23.51 -0.21
C GLY A 265 6.93 -22.24 -0.41
N LYS A 266 7.47 -21.31 -1.22
CA LYS A 266 6.82 -20.01 -1.47
C LYS A 266 5.50 -20.15 -2.23
N PHE A 267 5.47 -21.04 -3.21
CA PHE A 267 4.26 -21.31 -4.02
C PHE A 267 3.08 -21.86 -3.21
N PRO A 268 3.24 -22.96 -2.41
CA PRO A 268 2.18 -23.41 -1.52
C PRO A 268 1.73 -22.35 -0.49
N SER A 269 2.67 -21.54 0.01
CA SER A 269 2.35 -20.49 0.96
C SER A 269 1.47 -19.40 0.35
N LEU A 270 1.75 -18.96 -0.87
CA LEU A 270 0.89 -18.03 -1.61
C LEU A 270 -0.51 -18.60 -1.84
N TYR A 271 -0.61 -19.89 -2.16
CA TYR A 271 -1.89 -20.57 -2.33
C TYR A 271 -2.72 -20.60 -1.04
N VAL A 272 -2.11 -20.97 0.09
CA VAL A 272 -2.78 -20.98 1.40
C VAL A 272 -3.22 -19.58 1.80
N LEU A 273 -2.37 -18.57 1.64
CA LEU A 273 -2.72 -17.18 1.92
C LEU A 273 -3.88 -16.70 1.04
N GLY A 274 -3.91 -17.11 -0.24
CA GLY A 274 -5.04 -16.82 -1.13
C GLY A 274 -6.36 -17.41 -0.65
N ILE A 275 -6.36 -18.66 -0.17
CA ILE A 275 -7.54 -19.31 0.43
C ILE A 275 -7.98 -18.56 1.69
N VAL A 276 -7.04 -18.23 2.58
CA VAL A 276 -7.35 -17.48 3.81
C VAL A 276 -7.93 -16.11 3.46
N LEU A 277 -7.39 -15.42 2.44
CA LEU A 277 -7.91 -14.14 1.98
C LEU A 277 -9.35 -14.27 1.47
N ALA A 278 -9.64 -15.28 0.64
CA ALA A 278 -10.97 -15.53 0.12
C ALA A 278 -11.97 -15.85 1.23
N ALA A 279 -11.59 -16.73 2.17
CA ALA A 279 -12.42 -17.08 3.32
C ALA A 279 -12.69 -15.87 4.22
N THR A 280 -11.66 -15.07 4.51
CA THR A 280 -11.77 -13.88 5.37
C THR A 280 -12.65 -12.81 4.73
N THR A 281 -12.43 -12.48 3.44
CA THR A 281 -13.25 -11.49 2.74
C THR A 281 -14.70 -11.96 2.57
N PHE A 282 -14.94 -13.24 2.36
CA PHE A 282 -16.29 -13.80 2.36
C PHE A 282 -16.95 -13.70 3.74
N SER A 283 -16.22 -13.97 4.83
CA SER A 283 -16.75 -13.93 6.20
C SER A 283 -17.26 -12.55 6.61
N PHE A 284 -16.70 -11.47 6.06
CA PHE A 284 -17.25 -10.13 6.25
C PHE A 284 -18.69 -9.98 5.73
N THR A 285 -19.09 -10.75 4.72
CA THR A 285 -20.45 -10.65 4.14
C THR A 285 -21.54 -11.20 5.05
N ILE A 286 -21.17 -12.06 6.00
CA ILE A 286 -22.11 -12.80 6.85
C ILE A 286 -22.09 -12.37 8.32
N THR A 287 -21.24 -11.39 8.68
CA THR A 287 -21.12 -10.96 10.08
C THR A 287 -21.35 -9.46 10.25
N THR A 288 -22.00 -9.11 11.34
CA THR A 288 -22.14 -7.73 11.86
C THR A 288 -21.55 -7.59 13.26
N ASN A 289 -21.00 -8.68 13.81
CA ASN A 289 -20.41 -8.69 15.15
C ASN A 289 -19.07 -7.95 15.12
N TYR A 290 -18.93 -6.92 15.94
CA TYR A 290 -17.76 -6.05 15.97
C TYR A 290 -16.45 -6.80 16.26
N PHE A 291 -16.44 -7.69 17.25
CA PHE A 291 -15.24 -8.44 17.61
C PHE A 291 -14.81 -9.40 16.50
N LEU A 292 -15.79 -10.00 15.81
CA LEU A 292 -15.48 -10.84 14.65
C LEU A 292 -14.96 -9.99 13.50
N ILE A 293 -15.51 -8.80 13.26
CA ILE A 293 -14.99 -7.85 12.27
C ILE A 293 -13.54 -7.46 12.60
N LEU A 294 -13.20 -7.20 13.87
CA LEU A 294 -11.80 -6.93 14.27
C LEU A 294 -10.88 -8.13 13.97
N PHE A 295 -11.34 -9.36 14.30
CA PHE A 295 -10.59 -10.57 13.97
C PHE A 295 -10.38 -10.73 12.46
N LEU A 296 -11.40 -10.45 11.65
CA LEU A 296 -11.30 -10.49 10.19
C LEU A 296 -10.35 -9.41 9.67
N CYS A 297 -10.39 -8.18 10.21
CA CYS A 297 -9.43 -7.13 9.90
C CYS A 297 -7.99 -7.56 10.20
N PHE A 298 -7.76 -8.15 11.40
CA PHE A 298 -6.47 -8.73 11.76
C PHE A 298 -6.03 -9.80 10.75
N SER A 299 -6.94 -10.71 10.39
CA SER A 299 -6.65 -11.81 9.46
C SER A 299 -6.28 -11.30 8.07
N VAL A 300 -6.99 -10.29 7.54
CA VAL A 300 -6.59 -9.65 6.27
C VAL A 300 -5.23 -8.99 6.40
N GLY A 301 -4.95 -8.31 7.51
CA GLY A 301 -3.64 -7.73 7.79
C GLY A 301 -2.52 -8.78 7.79
N VAL A 302 -2.75 -9.93 8.43
CA VAL A 302 -1.80 -11.06 8.44
C VAL A 302 -1.56 -11.59 7.03
N VAL A 303 -2.61 -11.75 6.23
CA VAL A 303 -2.45 -12.18 4.83
C VAL A 303 -1.69 -11.13 4.02
N ALA A 304 -1.99 -9.86 4.20
CA ALA A 304 -1.32 -8.73 3.57
C ALA A 304 0.18 -8.74 3.83
N GLY A 305 0.58 -8.80 5.10
CA GLY A 305 1.99 -8.81 5.50
C GLY A 305 2.76 -10.05 5.06
N GLY A 306 2.08 -11.15 4.71
CA GLY A 306 2.70 -12.37 4.18
C GLY A 306 2.74 -12.42 2.66
N LEU A 307 1.63 -12.12 2.00
CA LEU A 307 1.44 -12.36 0.55
C LEU A 307 2.38 -11.51 -0.30
N TYR A 308 2.49 -10.22 -0.01
CA TYR A 308 3.32 -9.29 -0.77
C TYR A 308 4.83 -9.64 -0.69
N PRO A 309 5.44 -9.83 0.50
CA PRO A 309 6.86 -10.20 0.60
C PRO A 309 7.16 -11.57 0.01
N ILE A 310 6.27 -12.56 0.19
CA ILE A 310 6.48 -13.91 -0.37
C ILE A 310 6.42 -13.87 -1.90
N ALA A 311 5.52 -13.07 -2.49
CA ALA A 311 5.46 -12.89 -3.93
C ALA A 311 6.76 -12.28 -4.47
N LEU A 312 7.30 -11.23 -3.82
CA LEU A 312 8.59 -10.65 -4.18
C LEU A 312 9.76 -11.62 -3.99
N ALA A 313 9.76 -12.40 -2.91
CA ALA A 313 10.77 -13.43 -2.69
C ALA A 313 10.71 -14.55 -3.73
N LEU A 314 9.51 -14.90 -4.22
CA LEU A 314 9.34 -15.86 -5.32
C LEU A 314 9.88 -15.29 -6.65
N ILE A 315 9.70 -14.00 -6.91
CA ILE A 315 10.33 -13.33 -8.05
C ILE A 315 11.86 -13.47 -7.96
N GLY A 316 12.43 -13.27 -6.75
CA GLY A 316 13.86 -13.42 -6.48
C GLY A 316 14.41 -14.81 -6.79
N ASP A 317 13.60 -15.86 -6.61
CA ASP A 317 14.00 -17.24 -6.94
C ASP A 317 13.91 -17.56 -8.44
N LEU A 318 13.06 -16.83 -9.17
CA LEU A 318 12.74 -17.13 -10.57
C LEU A 318 13.58 -16.30 -11.56
N ILE A 319 14.11 -15.16 -11.14
CA ILE A 319 14.74 -14.17 -12.02
C ILE A 319 16.20 -13.93 -11.63
N PRO A 320 17.14 -13.90 -12.60
CA PRO A 320 18.53 -13.54 -12.35
C PRO A 320 18.67 -12.13 -11.77
N PRO A 321 19.69 -11.86 -10.91
CA PRO A 321 19.91 -10.56 -10.28
C PRO A 321 19.93 -9.37 -11.23
N GLN A 322 20.45 -9.57 -12.46
CA GLN A 322 20.54 -8.52 -13.49
C GLN A 322 19.18 -8.05 -13.99
N GLN A 323 18.14 -8.86 -13.88
CA GLN A 323 16.80 -8.61 -14.38
C GLN A 323 15.81 -8.26 -13.26
N MET A 324 16.26 -8.24 -12.00
CA MET A 324 15.41 -8.04 -10.83
C MET A 324 14.70 -6.68 -10.85
N GLY A 325 15.38 -5.63 -11.34
CA GLY A 325 14.78 -4.29 -11.44
C GLY A 325 13.53 -4.26 -12.32
N THR A 326 13.59 -4.93 -13.49
CA THR A 326 12.44 -5.00 -14.40
C THR A 326 11.32 -5.88 -13.84
N ALA A 327 11.67 -6.99 -13.18
CA ALA A 327 10.69 -7.86 -12.55
C ALA A 327 9.92 -7.15 -11.43
N ASN A 328 10.64 -6.44 -10.56
CA ASN A 328 10.03 -5.65 -9.49
C ASN A 328 9.19 -4.49 -10.03
N SER A 329 9.64 -3.80 -11.09
CA SER A 329 8.86 -2.74 -11.74
C SER A 329 7.58 -3.27 -12.36
N THR A 330 7.61 -4.46 -12.99
CA THR A 330 6.43 -5.13 -13.54
C THR A 330 5.46 -5.54 -12.43
N PHE A 331 5.97 -6.05 -11.31
CA PHE A 331 5.17 -6.36 -10.13
C PHE A 331 4.48 -5.11 -9.57
N SER A 332 5.22 -4.03 -9.38
CA SER A 332 4.69 -2.75 -8.87
C SER A 332 3.64 -2.14 -9.81
N PHE A 333 3.83 -2.28 -11.13
CA PHE A 333 2.85 -1.84 -12.12
C PHE A 333 1.53 -2.61 -11.99
N LEU A 334 1.58 -3.96 -11.92
CA LEU A 334 0.37 -4.77 -11.76
C LEU A 334 -0.29 -4.58 -10.39
N TYR A 335 0.49 -4.38 -9.34
CA TYR A 335 -0.01 -3.94 -8.04
C TYR A 335 -0.77 -2.60 -8.18
N GLY A 336 -0.22 -1.63 -8.90
CA GLY A 336 -0.89 -0.36 -9.19
C GLY A 336 -2.20 -0.54 -9.95
N VAL A 337 -2.24 -1.42 -10.96
CA VAL A 337 -3.48 -1.77 -11.69
C VAL A 337 -4.53 -2.36 -10.74
N GLY A 338 -4.15 -3.26 -9.85
CA GLY A 338 -5.03 -3.81 -8.82
C GLY A 338 -5.57 -2.75 -7.87
N SER A 339 -4.70 -1.82 -7.43
CA SER A 339 -5.07 -0.70 -6.56
C SER A 339 -6.07 0.26 -7.22
N VAL A 340 -6.01 0.43 -8.53
CA VAL A 340 -7.01 1.20 -9.30
C VAL A 340 -8.31 0.43 -9.43
N ALA A 341 -8.23 -0.86 -9.79
CA ALA A 341 -9.41 -1.68 -10.04
C ALA A 341 -10.24 -1.96 -8.78
N GLY A 342 -9.57 -2.18 -7.64
CA GLY A 342 -10.23 -2.54 -6.37
C GLY A 342 -11.33 -1.55 -5.95
N PRO A 343 -11.01 -0.28 -5.71
CA PRO A 343 -12.01 0.71 -5.32
C PRO A 343 -13.06 0.97 -6.41
N ALA A 344 -12.66 1.01 -7.69
CA ALA A 344 -13.59 1.21 -8.79
C ALA A 344 -14.66 0.11 -8.84
N LEU A 345 -14.24 -1.15 -8.86
CA LEU A 345 -15.14 -2.30 -8.91
C LEU A 345 -16.03 -2.36 -7.67
N THR A 346 -15.45 -2.16 -6.49
CA THR A 346 -16.20 -2.19 -5.22
C THR A 346 -17.24 -1.08 -5.17
N GLY A 347 -16.89 0.14 -5.57
CA GLY A 347 -17.82 1.26 -5.60
C GLY A 347 -18.99 1.03 -6.56
N TRP A 348 -18.74 0.43 -7.74
CA TRP A 348 -19.79 0.04 -8.69
C TRP A 348 -20.70 -1.06 -8.13
N VAL A 349 -20.13 -2.09 -7.48
CA VAL A 349 -20.91 -3.18 -6.86
C VAL A 349 -21.82 -2.62 -5.75
N ILE A 350 -21.29 -1.76 -4.88
CA ILE A 350 -22.10 -1.12 -3.84
C ILE A 350 -23.23 -0.28 -4.45
N ARG A 351 -22.96 0.47 -5.52
CA ARG A 351 -23.98 1.27 -6.21
C ARG A 351 -25.12 0.43 -6.78
N LEU A 352 -24.79 -0.73 -7.36
CA LEU A 352 -25.77 -1.58 -8.03
C LEU A 352 -26.54 -2.48 -7.06
N PHE A 353 -25.87 -3.01 -6.04
CA PHE A 353 -26.39 -4.08 -5.19
C PHE A 353 -26.53 -3.67 -3.72
N GLY A 354 -25.90 -2.57 -3.30
CA GLY A 354 -25.91 -2.10 -1.91
C GLY A 354 -24.67 -2.45 -1.11
N MET A 355 -24.56 -1.88 0.10
CA MET A 355 -23.37 -1.97 0.98
C MET A 355 -23.06 -3.42 1.41
N ASN A 356 -24.05 -4.29 1.50
CA ASN A 356 -23.88 -5.71 1.88
C ASN A 356 -23.01 -6.48 0.88
N TYR A 357 -22.89 -6.00 -0.35
CA TYR A 357 -22.10 -6.63 -1.41
C TYR A 357 -20.66 -6.10 -1.51
N LEU A 358 -20.24 -5.23 -0.60
CA LEU A 358 -18.93 -4.59 -0.59
C LEU A 358 -17.76 -5.57 -0.74
N PHE A 359 -17.79 -6.69 -0.04
CA PHE A 359 -16.67 -7.63 -0.01
C PHE A 359 -16.66 -8.65 -1.14
N TYR A 360 -17.73 -8.73 -1.96
CA TYR A 360 -17.80 -9.71 -3.07
C TYR A 360 -16.70 -9.52 -4.13
N PRO A 361 -16.36 -8.31 -4.60
CA PRO A 361 -15.26 -8.14 -5.55
C PRO A 361 -13.92 -8.64 -5.02
N MET A 362 -13.67 -8.44 -3.72
CA MET A 362 -12.45 -8.90 -3.05
C MET A 362 -12.42 -10.42 -2.94
N THR A 363 -13.55 -11.03 -2.56
CA THR A 363 -13.71 -12.49 -2.48
C THR A 363 -13.52 -13.13 -3.86
N ILE A 364 -14.15 -12.56 -4.89
CA ILE A 364 -14.01 -13.05 -6.27
C ILE A 364 -12.56 -12.94 -6.74
N ALA A 365 -11.89 -11.80 -6.52
CA ALA A 365 -10.49 -11.62 -6.89
C ALA A 365 -9.58 -12.67 -6.20
N SER A 366 -9.83 -12.94 -4.91
CA SER A 366 -9.08 -13.93 -4.14
C SER A 366 -9.34 -15.36 -4.63
N LEU A 367 -10.59 -15.71 -4.94
CA LEU A 367 -10.94 -17.03 -5.51
C LEU A 367 -10.33 -17.22 -6.89
N VAL A 368 -10.38 -16.20 -7.75
CA VAL A 368 -9.75 -16.22 -9.08
C VAL A 368 -8.24 -16.43 -8.94
N PHE A 369 -7.58 -15.77 -7.98
CA PHE A 369 -6.17 -16.00 -7.68
C PHE A 369 -5.89 -17.46 -7.26
N VAL A 370 -6.71 -18.02 -6.35
CA VAL A 370 -6.58 -19.41 -5.90
C VAL A 370 -6.74 -20.38 -7.07
N ILE A 371 -7.81 -20.23 -7.87
CA ILE A 371 -8.07 -21.08 -9.05
C ILE A 371 -6.90 -21.00 -10.04
N PHE A 372 -6.45 -19.80 -10.34
CA PHE A 372 -5.31 -19.57 -11.24
C PHE A 372 -4.04 -20.27 -10.75
N THR A 373 -3.73 -20.16 -9.45
CA THR A 373 -2.57 -20.78 -8.84
C THR A 373 -2.62 -22.31 -8.92
N VAL A 374 -3.82 -22.92 -8.73
CA VAL A 374 -4.03 -24.38 -8.90
C VAL A 374 -3.86 -24.80 -10.35
N MET A 375 -4.43 -24.06 -11.29
CA MET A 375 -4.31 -24.36 -12.72
C MET A 375 -2.85 -24.28 -13.19
N ASP A 376 -2.11 -23.30 -12.68
CA ASP A 376 -0.69 -23.14 -12.98
C ASP A 376 0.14 -24.31 -12.44
N ALA A 377 -0.12 -24.74 -11.21
CA ALA A 377 0.55 -25.92 -10.61
C ALA A 377 0.30 -27.20 -11.40
N LYS A 378 -0.94 -27.40 -11.89
CA LYS A 378 -1.32 -28.60 -12.70
C LYS A 378 -0.75 -28.59 -14.11
N SER A 379 -0.48 -27.40 -14.68
CA SER A 379 0.04 -27.29 -16.05
C SER A 379 1.52 -27.70 -16.18
N GLY A 380 2.16 -28.15 -15.10
CA GLY A 380 3.56 -28.57 -15.07
C GLY A 380 4.58 -27.45 -15.29
N ARG A 381 4.11 -26.20 -15.43
CA ARG A 381 4.93 -25.00 -15.63
C ARG A 381 5.39 -24.36 -14.31
N GLY A 382 5.15 -25.05 -13.19
CA GLY A 382 5.65 -24.65 -11.87
C GLY A 382 7.18 -24.78 -11.76
N PRO A 383 7.78 -24.31 -10.66
CA PRO A 383 9.24 -24.11 -10.47
C PRO A 383 10.14 -25.35 -10.69
N ARG A 384 9.58 -26.53 -10.91
CA ARG A 384 10.36 -27.79 -11.10
C ARG A 384 11.14 -27.86 -12.42
N GLN A 385 10.78 -27.11 -13.45
CA GLN A 385 11.44 -27.20 -14.77
C GLN A 385 12.64 -26.26 -14.94
N MET A 386 12.86 -25.29 -14.04
CA MET A 386 13.96 -24.32 -14.18
C MET A 386 15.25 -24.72 -13.46
N LYS A 387 15.27 -25.84 -12.71
CA LYS A 387 16.51 -26.38 -12.09
C LYS A 387 17.30 -27.32 -13.02
N THR A 388 16.84 -27.58 -14.23
CA THR A 388 17.44 -28.58 -15.14
C THR A 388 17.79 -28.04 -16.54
N SER A 389 17.87 -26.71 -16.70
CA SER A 389 18.40 -26.11 -17.94
C SER A 389 19.58 -25.11 -17.59
#